data_97f649e5c8176cd61cfcd3974ad17f5e
#
_entry.id   97f649e5c8176cd61cfcd3974ad17f5e
#
_cell.length_a   1.000
_cell.length_b   1.000
_cell.length_c   1.000
_cell.angle_alpha   90.00
_cell.angle_beta   90.00
_cell.angle_gamma   90.00
#
_symmetry.space_group_name_H-M   'P 1'
#
loop_
_entity.id
_entity.type
_entity.pdbx_description
1 polymer ?
#
loop_
_entity_poly.entity_id
_entity_poly.type
_entity_poly.pdbx_seq_one_letter_code
_entity_poly.pdbx_strand_id
1 'polypeptide(L)'
;MSTTRPKYFDELKRSMEFLAKDPRTLFVGQAVEVPGTAMSNTLKDVPREKLLELPVDEEMQMGMTNGLAIAGQIPVSIFPRWNFLLLAVNQIVNHLDKFPLMSNGGYRPKVIIRTG
;
A
#
# COMPACT_ATOMS: atom_id res chain seq x y z
N MET A 1 -18.47 8.74 -30.68
CA MET A 1 -18.01 8.65 -29.29
C MET A 1 -16.50 8.78 -29.24
N SER A 2 -16.03 9.78 -28.58
CA SER A 2 -14.61 9.95 -28.35
C SER A 2 -14.15 8.94 -27.28
N THR A 3 -13.36 7.94 -27.68
CA THR A 3 -12.70 7.01 -26.76
C THR A 3 -11.39 7.65 -26.30
N THR A 4 -11.47 8.72 -25.51
CA THR A 4 -10.29 9.26 -24.85
C THR A 4 -9.85 8.27 -23.76
N ARG A 5 -8.65 7.73 -23.93
CA ARG A 5 -8.05 6.92 -22.88
C ARG A 5 -7.78 7.83 -21.67
N PRO A 6 -8.09 7.39 -20.46
CA PRO A 6 -7.76 8.17 -19.27
C PRO A 6 -6.25 8.37 -19.18
N LYS A 7 -5.84 9.51 -18.67
CA LYS A 7 -4.43 9.76 -18.38
C LYS A 7 -3.97 8.82 -17.27
N TYR A 8 -2.73 8.41 -17.32
CA TYR A 8 -2.14 7.45 -16.37
C TYR A 8 -2.40 7.85 -14.91
N PHE A 9 -2.14 9.12 -14.56
CA PHE A 9 -2.34 9.58 -13.18
C PHE A 9 -3.82 9.64 -12.77
N ASP A 10 -4.71 9.96 -13.69
CA ASP A 10 -6.14 9.97 -13.42
C ASP A 10 -6.63 8.54 -13.11
N GLU A 11 -6.11 7.56 -13.82
CA GLU A 11 -6.46 6.16 -13.60
C GLU A 11 -5.85 5.63 -12.30
N LEU A 12 -4.62 6.02 -11.95
CA LEU A 12 -4.05 5.68 -10.64
C LEU A 12 -4.89 6.25 -9.50
N LYS A 13 -5.30 7.52 -9.61
CA LYS A 13 -6.15 8.16 -8.62
C LYS A 13 -7.48 7.43 -8.48
N ARG A 14 -8.13 7.12 -9.60
CA ARG A 14 -9.38 6.36 -9.62
C ARG A 14 -9.23 4.99 -8.95
N SER A 15 -8.11 4.32 -9.21
CA SER A 15 -7.82 3.00 -8.62
C SER A 15 -7.65 3.09 -7.10
N MET A 16 -6.99 4.13 -6.59
CA MET A 16 -6.84 4.33 -5.15
C MET A 16 -8.19 4.63 -4.50
N GLU A 17 -9.01 5.44 -5.12
CA GLU A 17 -10.37 5.71 -4.64
C GLU A 17 -11.25 4.45 -4.65
N PHE A 18 -11.09 3.61 -5.66
CA PHE A 18 -11.79 2.33 -5.73
C PHE A 18 -11.38 1.40 -4.58
N LEU A 19 -10.08 1.27 -4.32
CA LEU A 19 -9.58 0.47 -3.20
C LEU A 19 -10.07 1.03 -1.86
N ALA A 20 -10.15 2.34 -1.72
CA ALA A 20 -10.58 2.99 -0.48
C ALA A 20 -12.03 2.71 -0.11
N LYS A 21 -12.86 2.22 -1.04
CA LYS A 21 -14.25 1.84 -0.76
C LYS A 21 -14.36 0.60 0.12
N ASP A 22 -13.37 -0.28 0.11
CA ASP A 22 -13.36 -1.44 1.00
C ASP A 22 -13.03 -0.97 2.42
N PRO A 23 -13.88 -1.28 3.42
CA PRO A 23 -13.65 -0.82 4.80
C PRO A 23 -12.38 -1.37 5.43
N ARG A 24 -11.80 -2.43 4.88
CA ARG A 24 -10.58 -3.06 5.39
C ARG A 24 -9.31 -2.39 4.90
N THR A 25 -9.36 -1.54 3.88
CA THR A 25 -8.16 -0.94 3.29
C THR A 25 -7.61 0.19 4.15
N LEU A 26 -6.29 0.23 4.24
CA LEU A 26 -5.50 1.31 4.83
C LEU A 26 -4.32 1.60 3.88
N PHE A 27 -3.98 2.87 3.75
CA PHE A 27 -2.87 3.31 2.90
C PHE A 27 -1.73 3.76 3.81
N VAL A 28 -0.64 3.01 3.83
CA VAL A 28 0.46 3.23 4.77
C VAL A 28 1.77 3.44 4.02
N GLY A 29 2.61 4.29 4.54
CA GLY A 29 3.94 4.48 3.98
C GLY A 29 4.38 5.92 3.92
N GLN A 30 5.07 6.25 2.84
CA GLN A 30 5.66 7.57 2.64
C GLN A 30 5.00 8.28 1.47
N ALA A 31 4.95 9.61 1.53
CA ALA A 31 4.24 10.45 0.57
C ALA A 31 2.74 10.08 0.47
N VAL A 32 2.16 9.66 1.58
CA VAL A 32 0.75 9.28 1.71
C VAL A 32 -0.08 10.50 2.12
N GLU A 33 0.31 11.19 3.18
CA GLU A 33 -0.37 12.40 3.66
C GLU A 33 0.34 13.69 3.28
N VAL A 34 1.65 13.65 3.02
CA VAL A 34 2.43 14.84 2.67
C VAL A 34 2.06 15.31 1.26
N PRO A 35 1.49 16.51 1.12
CA PRO A 35 1.04 17.00 -0.18
C PRO A 35 2.21 17.39 -1.10
N GLY A 36 1.90 17.54 -2.39
CA GLY A 36 2.85 18.10 -3.35
C GLY A 36 3.69 17.08 -4.11
N THR A 37 3.45 15.80 -3.92
CA THR A 37 4.11 14.73 -4.70
C THR A 37 3.13 14.08 -5.66
N ALA A 38 3.65 13.48 -6.74
CA ALA A 38 2.82 12.72 -7.68
C ALA A 38 2.10 11.55 -6.94
N MET A 39 2.77 10.93 -5.99
CA MET A 39 2.20 9.84 -5.19
C MET A 39 1.01 10.34 -4.36
N SER A 40 1.21 11.38 -3.55
CA SER A 40 0.16 11.91 -2.67
C SER A 40 -1.01 12.51 -3.45
N ASN A 41 -0.76 13.05 -4.64
CA ASN A 41 -1.82 13.57 -5.49
C ASN A 41 -2.82 12.49 -5.94
N THR A 42 -2.40 11.24 -6.06
CA THR A 42 -3.29 10.13 -6.38
C THR A 42 -4.13 9.70 -5.18
N LEU A 43 -3.80 10.14 -3.98
CA LEU A 43 -4.49 9.79 -2.73
C LEU A 43 -5.33 10.93 -2.16
N LYS A 44 -5.37 12.08 -2.82
CA LYS A 44 -5.99 13.29 -2.24
C LYS A 44 -7.48 13.16 -1.94
N ASP A 45 -8.19 12.27 -2.63
CA ASP A 45 -9.63 12.03 -2.43
C ASP A 45 -9.91 10.72 -1.66
N VAL A 46 -8.86 10.06 -1.18
CA VAL A 46 -9.00 8.95 -0.22
C VAL A 46 -9.30 9.56 1.15
N PRO A 47 -10.26 9.01 1.91
CA PRO A 47 -10.57 9.51 3.26
C PRO A 47 -9.31 9.57 4.14
N ARG A 48 -9.11 10.69 4.81
CA ARG A 48 -7.89 10.95 5.59
C ARG A 48 -7.65 9.93 6.69
N GLU A 49 -8.71 9.41 7.29
CA GLU A 49 -8.62 8.37 8.32
C GLU A 49 -8.04 7.05 7.81
N LYS A 50 -7.96 6.86 6.49
CA LYS A 50 -7.34 5.70 5.85
C LYS A 50 -5.87 5.91 5.49
N LEU A 51 -5.35 7.10 5.68
CA LEU A 51 -3.98 7.45 5.34
C LEU A 51 -3.11 7.45 6.58
N LEU A 52 -1.98 6.76 6.53
CA LEU A 52 -1.01 6.71 7.61
C LEU A 52 0.40 6.99 7.06
N GLU A 53 0.86 8.21 7.26
CA GLU A 53 2.22 8.60 6.93
C GLU A 53 3.19 8.03 7.96
N LEU A 54 4.22 7.31 7.50
CA LEU A 54 5.23 6.72 8.36
C LEU A 54 6.58 7.42 8.17
N PRO A 55 7.44 7.42 9.20
CA PRO A 55 8.82 7.83 9.02
C PRO A 55 9.55 6.91 8.04
N VAL A 56 10.67 7.38 7.51
CA VAL A 56 11.45 6.63 6.52
C VAL A 56 12.14 5.45 7.20
N ASP A 57 11.51 4.31 7.14
CA ASP A 57 12.03 3.01 7.58
C ASP A 57 11.23 1.91 6.84
N GLU A 58 11.75 1.48 5.71
CA GLU A 58 11.05 0.56 4.81
C GLU A 58 10.87 -0.82 5.44
N GLU A 59 11.86 -1.28 6.19
CA GLU A 59 11.78 -2.54 6.93
C GLU A 59 10.64 -2.51 7.95
N MET A 60 10.56 -1.47 8.76
CA MET A 60 9.48 -1.26 9.72
C MET A 60 8.13 -1.13 9.02
N GLN A 61 8.06 -0.34 7.95
CA GLN A 61 6.83 -0.13 7.19
C GLN A 61 6.26 -1.45 6.70
N MET A 62 7.09 -2.29 6.11
CA MET A 62 6.63 -3.57 5.59
C MET A 62 6.28 -4.55 6.71
N GLY A 63 6.98 -4.51 7.82
CA GLY A 63 6.64 -5.29 9.01
C GLY A 63 5.28 -4.90 9.59
N MET A 64 5.00 -3.60 9.69
CA MET A 64 3.68 -3.10 10.10
C MET A 64 2.60 -3.51 9.10
N THR A 65 2.90 -3.43 7.80
CA THR A 65 2.00 -3.87 6.73
C THR A 65 1.59 -5.33 6.93
N ASN A 66 2.56 -6.19 7.19
CA ASN A 66 2.33 -7.61 7.46
C ASN A 66 1.43 -7.81 8.69
N GLY A 67 1.69 -7.08 9.76
CA GLY A 67 0.88 -7.16 10.99
C GLY A 67 -0.56 -6.72 10.78
N LEU A 68 -0.77 -5.64 10.04
CA LEU A 68 -2.11 -5.16 9.67
C LEU A 68 -2.86 -6.22 8.86
N ALA A 69 -2.19 -6.87 7.92
CA ALA A 69 -2.79 -7.90 7.10
C ALA A 69 -3.17 -9.15 7.91
N ILE A 70 -2.32 -9.55 8.86
CA ILE A 70 -2.63 -10.65 9.79
C ILE A 70 -3.84 -10.31 10.65
N ALA A 71 -3.98 -9.05 11.05
CA ALA A 71 -5.10 -8.57 11.85
C ALA A 71 -6.41 -8.43 11.04
N GLY A 72 -6.41 -8.74 9.75
CA GLY A 72 -7.61 -8.75 8.91
C GLY A 72 -7.80 -7.51 8.06
N GLN A 73 -6.87 -6.57 8.08
CA GLN A 73 -6.88 -5.42 7.18
C GLN A 73 -6.34 -5.81 5.80
N ILE A 74 -6.55 -4.93 4.82
CA ILE A 74 -5.92 -5.02 3.50
C ILE A 74 -5.08 -3.75 3.32
N PRO A 75 -3.84 -3.76 3.82
CA PRO A 75 -2.98 -2.58 3.71
C PRO A 75 -2.46 -2.41 2.28
N VAL A 76 -2.48 -1.16 1.82
CA VAL A 76 -1.80 -0.71 0.61
C VAL A 76 -0.52 -0.03 1.09
N SER A 77 0.60 -0.73 0.97
CA SER A 77 1.90 -0.25 1.44
C SER A 77 2.60 0.50 0.31
N ILE A 78 2.89 1.77 0.53
CA ILE A 78 3.36 2.70 -0.49
C ILE A 78 4.81 3.06 -0.27
N PHE A 79 5.63 2.75 -1.27
CA PHE A 79 7.04 3.12 -1.36
C PHE A 79 7.18 4.09 -2.54
N PRO A 80 7.55 5.36 -2.32
CA PRO A 80 7.52 6.39 -3.37
C PRO A 80 8.39 6.08 -4.59
N ARG A 81 9.41 5.24 -4.42
CA ARG A 81 10.31 4.81 -5.49
C ARG A 81 10.57 3.33 -5.40
N TRP A 82 10.69 2.68 -6.55
CA TRP A 82 10.97 1.26 -6.66
C TRP A 82 12.20 0.81 -5.86
N ASN A 83 13.30 1.55 -5.94
CA ASN A 83 14.53 1.18 -5.26
C ASN A 83 14.40 1.18 -3.73
N PHE A 84 13.48 1.95 -3.16
CA PHE A 84 13.23 1.95 -1.72
C PHE A 84 12.57 0.65 -1.25
N LEU A 85 11.78 0.02 -2.11
CA LEU A 85 11.18 -1.29 -1.81
C LEU A 85 12.23 -2.37 -1.52
N LEU A 86 13.41 -2.27 -2.12
CA LEU A 86 14.49 -3.23 -1.89
C LEU A 86 14.89 -3.31 -0.41
N LEU A 87 14.75 -2.22 0.34
CA LEU A 87 15.05 -2.18 1.78
C LEU A 87 14.01 -2.96 2.61
N ALA A 88 12.86 -3.27 2.03
CA ALA A 88 11.77 -4.00 2.68
C ALA A 88 11.71 -5.48 2.25
N VAL A 89 12.61 -5.94 1.41
CA VAL A 89 12.55 -7.28 0.81
C VAL A 89 12.59 -8.39 1.87
N ASN A 90 13.33 -8.19 2.97
CA ASN A 90 13.33 -9.16 4.07
C ASN A 90 11.91 -9.46 4.57
N GLN A 91 11.09 -8.44 4.80
CA GLN A 91 9.73 -8.61 5.29
C GLN A 91 8.80 -9.27 4.26
N ILE A 92 9.10 -9.12 2.99
CA ILE A 92 8.32 -9.75 1.91
C ILE A 92 8.70 -11.22 1.77
N VAL A 93 9.99 -11.51 1.62
CA VAL A 93 10.49 -12.85 1.29
C VAL A 93 10.53 -13.77 2.50
N ASN A 94 10.95 -13.25 3.65
CA ASN A 94 11.16 -14.06 4.85
C ASN A 94 9.94 -14.11 5.79
N HIS A 95 8.95 -13.24 5.59
CA HIS A 95 7.77 -13.20 6.43
C HIS A 95 6.48 -13.31 5.63
N LEU A 96 6.12 -12.32 4.83
CA LEU A 96 4.84 -12.31 4.11
C LEU A 96 4.62 -13.57 3.28
N ASP A 97 5.62 -13.95 2.51
CA ASP A 97 5.59 -15.14 1.64
C ASP A 97 5.40 -16.43 2.45
N LYS A 98 5.92 -16.47 3.67
CA LYS A 98 5.97 -17.70 4.49
C LYS A 98 4.82 -17.84 5.47
N PHE A 99 4.05 -16.81 5.75
CA PHE A 99 2.97 -16.90 6.74
C PHE A 99 1.96 -18.03 6.46
N PRO A 100 1.49 -18.25 5.23
CA PRO A 100 0.57 -19.36 4.98
C PRO A 100 1.18 -20.72 5.30
N LEU A 101 2.44 -20.93 4.96
CA LEU A 101 3.14 -22.18 5.23
C LEU A 101 3.40 -22.36 6.73
N MET A 102 3.97 -21.35 7.38
CA MET A 102 4.34 -21.41 8.80
C MET A 102 3.13 -21.55 9.72
N SER A 103 2.00 -21.01 9.34
CA SER A 103 0.75 -21.06 10.11
C SER A 103 -0.15 -22.23 9.70
N ASN A 104 0.32 -23.13 8.86
CA ASN A 104 -0.46 -24.23 8.30
C ASN A 104 -1.79 -23.76 7.69
N GLY A 105 -1.73 -22.66 6.93
CA GLY A 105 -2.88 -22.03 6.30
C GLY A 105 -3.76 -21.19 7.21
N GLY A 106 -3.40 -21.04 8.51
CA GLY A 106 -4.17 -20.25 9.47
C GLY A 106 -4.14 -18.75 9.19
N TYR A 107 -3.05 -18.23 8.62
CA TYR A 107 -2.93 -16.85 8.20
C TYR A 107 -2.66 -16.78 6.70
N ARG A 108 -3.53 -16.08 5.97
CA ARG A 108 -3.40 -15.80 4.54
C ARG A 108 -3.52 -14.31 4.31
N PRO A 109 -2.50 -13.54 4.69
CA PRO A 109 -2.56 -12.07 4.62
C PRO A 109 -2.69 -11.59 3.19
N LYS A 110 -3.45 -10.52 3.01
CA LYS A 110 -3.63 -9.82 1.73
C LYS A 110 -2.98 -8.46 1.83
N VAL A 111 -2.01 -8.21 0.98
CA VAL A 111 -1.24 -6.97 0.95
C VAL A 111 -1.16 -6.46 -0.48
N ILE A 112 -1.29 -5.16 -0.65
CA ILE A 112 -1.00 -4.49 -1.92
C ILE A 112 0.25 -3.65 -1.71
N ILE A 113 1.25 -3.85 -2.55
CA ILE A 113 2.47 -3.05 -2.54
C ILE A 113 2.44 -2.14 -3.77
N ARG A 114 2.60 -0.85 -3.53
CA ARG A 114 2.64 0.15 -4.58
C ARG A 114 3.95 0.92 -4.56
N THR A 115 4.59 1.02 -5.72
CA THR A 115 5.79 1.85 -5.92
C THR A 115 5.55 2.89 -7.01
N GLY A 116 6.41 3.91 -7.05
CA GLY A 116 6.48 4.88 -8.12
C GLY A 116 7.52 4.51 -9.17
#